data_e77016ac39a0f974d17c149097cfe15a
#
_entry.id   e77016ac39a0f974d17c149097cfe15a
#
_cell.length_a   1.000
_cell.length_b   1.000
_cell.length_c   1.000
_cell.angle_alpha   90.00
_cell.angle_beta   90.00
_cell.angle_gamma   90.00
#
_symmetry.space_group_name_H-M   'P 1'
#
loop_
_entity.id
_entity.type
_entity.pdbx_description
1 polymer ?
#
loop_
_entity_poly.entity_id
_entity_poly.type
_entity_poly.pdbx_seq_one_letter_code
_entity_poly.pdbx_strand_id
1 'polypeptide(L)'
;GTSLNDNRGSIETSFEGSIVAMSLAVKKANNQVLVLCPREYDAETISQFLSKPHAKLHGHTSIARRRWIMENWQSGDLKILIGTKQSSLIPAKKIDTVIVFDPQSDDHVSYSRNPRYNARLAAELLADQHKAQIITVGSLSRLEQANDPIHITPRAEAQIINLADSREKTGIPLISETSLDAISNALQNGKKVLI
;
A
#
# COMPACT_ATOMS: atom_id res chain seq x y z
N GLY A 1 -4.93 14.34 -29.38
CA GLY A 1 -4.55 13.06 -28.80
C GLY A 1 -3.24 13.22 -28.06
N THR A 2 -3.29 13.50 -26.77
CA THR A 2 -2.11 13.49 -25.89
C THR A 2 -1.85 12.05 -25.50
N SER A 3 -0.73 11.50 -25.96
CA SER A 3 -0.21 10.22 -25.50
C SER A 3 0.07 10.33 -23.98
N LEU A 4 -0.76 9.69 -23.17
CA LEU A 4 -0.49 9.48 -21.77
C LEU A 4 0.80 8.63 -21.68
N ASN A 5 1.80 9.18 -21.00
CA ASN A 5 3.13 8.59 -20.84
C ASN A 5 3.05 7.13 -20.37
N ASP A 6 3.79 6.24 -21.06
CA ASP A 6 4.04 4.83 -20.73
C ASP A 6 4.84 4.61 -19.42
N ASN A 7 4.83 5.59 -18.51
CA ASN A 7 5.61 5.57 -17.26
C ASN A 7 4.83 5.03 -16.06
N ARG A 8 3.72 4.32 -16.32
CA ARG A 8 2.87 3.73 -15.26
C ARG A 8 3.06 2.23 -15.22
N GLY A 9 3.35 1.68 -14.05
CA GLY A 9 3.45 0.25 -13.80
C GLY A 9 2.59 -0.19 -12.64
N SER A 10 2.01 -1.39 -12.73
CA SER A 10 1.28 -2.04 -11.66
C SER A 10 1.91 -3.40 -11.36
N ILE A 11 2.08 -3.72 -10.08
CA ILE A 11 2.64 -4.98 -9.62
C ILE A 11 1.66 -5.59 -8.61
N GLU A 12 1.01 -6.67 -9.01
CA GLU A 12 0.15 -7.46 -8.15
C GLU A 12 0.93 -8.62 -7.56
N THR A 13 1.05 -8.64 -6.23
CA THR A 13 1.85 -9.66 -5.56
C THR A 13 1.49 -9.76 -4.07
N SER A 14 2.05 -10.77 -3.39
CA SER A 14 1.96 -10.88 -1.93
C SER A 14 2.61 -9.68 -1.24
N PHE A 15 2.39 -9.54 0.06
CA PHE A 15 3.01 -8.48 0.84
C PHE A 15 4.54 -8.53 0.75
N GLU A 16 5.14 -9.72 0.88
CA GLU A 16 6.59 -9.91 0.75
C GLU A 16 7.10 -9.56 -0.65
N GLY A 17 6.36 -9.96 -1.69
CA GLY A 17 6.66 -9.58 -3.06
C GLY A 17 6.57 -8.08 -3.28
N SER A 18 5.61 -7.40 -2.64
CA SER A 18 5.48 -5.95 -2.67
C SER A 18 6.72 -5.25 -2.10
N ILE A 19 7.25 -5.74 -0.98
CA ILE A 19 8.47 -5.20 -0.35
C ILE A 19 9.67 -5.39 -1.27
N VAL A 20 9.83 -6.56 -1.89
CA VAL A 20 10.91 -6.82 -2.85
C VAL A 20 10.81 -5.86 -4.03
N ALA A 21 9.64 -5.72 -4.64
CA ALA A 21 9.40 -4.82 -5.77
C ALA A 21 9.74 -3.36 -5.42
N MET A 22 9.28 -2.87 -4.27
CA MET A 22 9.59 -1.53 -3.78
C MET A 22 11.09 -1.34 -3.54
N SER A 23 11.76 -2.30 -2.92
CA SER A 23 13.20 -2.25 -2.66
C SER A 23 14.01 -2.17 -3.96
N LEU A 24 13.59 -2.89 -5.00
CA LEU A 24 14.22 -2.84 -6.31
C LEU A 24 13.99 -1.48 -7.00
N ALA A 25 12.76 -0.94 -6.94
CA ALA A 25 12.46 0.37 -7.48
C ALA A 25 13.29 1.48 -6.81
N VAL A 26 13.37 1.44 -5.47
CA VAL A 26 14.19 2.37 -4.68
C VAL A 26 15.68 2.25 -5.02
N LYS A 27 16.18 1.03 -5.31
CA LYS A 27 17.60 0.84 -5.70
C LYS A 27 17.90 1.44 -7.07
N LYS A 28 16.97 1.38 -8.00
CA LYS A 28 17.14 1.89 -9.39
C LYS A 28 17.01 3.41 -9.51
N ALA A 29 16.34 4.06 -8.57
CA ALA A 29 16.14 5.50 -8.61
C ALA A 29 17.43 6.28 -8.40
N ASN A 30 17.66 7.30 -9.22
CA ASN A 30 18.82 8.19 -9.14
C ASN A 30 18.57 9.44 -8.29
N ASN A 31 17.32 9.90 -8.21
CA ASN A 31 16.90 11.05 -7.42
C ASN A 31 15.95 10.63 -6.29
N GLN A 32 14.92 11.43 -6.03
CA GLN A 32 14.02 11.20 -4.92
C GLN A 32 12.96 10.15 -5.24
N VAL A 33 12.62 9.35 -4.24
CA VAL A 33 11.55 8.36 -4.28
C VAL A 33 10.53 8.67 -3.20
N LEU A 34 9.27 8.81 -3.60
CA LEU A 34 8.13 8.88 -2.69
C LEU A 34 7.47 7.51 -2.60
N VAL A 35 7.34 6.98 -1.38
CA VAL A 35 6.54 5.79 -1.09
C VAL A 35 5.29 6.23 -0.33
N LEU A 36 4.14 6.18 -0.99
CA LEU A 36 2.85 6.53 -0.42
C LEU A 36 2.19 5.27 0.16
N CYS A 37 1.97 5.27 1.47
CA CYS A 37 1.31 4.20 2.21
C CYS A 37 -0.08 4.65 2.68
N PRO A 38 -1.08 3.74 2.71
CA PRO A 38 -2.40 4.10 3.22
C PRO A 38 -2.37 4.39 4.73
N ARG A 39 -1.67 3.57 5.52
CA ARG A 39 -1.63 3.63 6.97
C ARG A 39 -0.22 3.83 7.50
N GLU A 40 -0.13 4.33 8.73
CA GLU A 40 1.14 4.49 9.46
C GLU A 40 1.84 3.15 9.69
N TYR A 41 1.08 2.12 10.04
CA TYR A 41 1.60 0.76 10.23
C TYR A 41 2.30 0.24 8.97
N ASP A 42 1.74 0.49 7.80
CA ASP A 42 2.35 0.08 6.53
C ASP A 42 3.67 0.83 6.29
N ALA A 43 3.70 2.13 6.58
CA ALA A 43 4.91 2.94 6.48
C ALA A 43 6.01 2.47 7.44
N GLU A 44 5.65 2.11 8.68
CA GLU A 44 6.58 1.57 9.67
C GLU A 44 7.12 0.21 9.20
N THR A 45 6.25 -0.67 8.74
CA THR A 45 6.64 -2.02 8.28
C THR A 45 7.58 -1.94 7.07
N ILE A 46 7.21 -1.16 6.05
CA ILE A 46 8.03 -0.99 4.85
C ILE A 46 9.40 -0.39 5.20
N SER A 47 9.42 0.57 6.13
CA SER A 47 10.66 1.21 6.61
C SER A 47 11.68 0.19 7.13
N GLN A 48 11.25 -0.87 7.80
CA GLN A 48 12.15 -1.89 8.37
C GLN A 48 12.90 -2.70 7.30
N PHE A 49 12.35 -2.78 6.10
CA PHE A 49 12.93 -3.54 4.99
C PHE A 49 13.79 -2.71 4.04
N LEU A 50 13.79 -1.38 4.19
CA LEU A 50 14.59 -0.50 3.36
C LEU A 50 15.96 -0.24 4.01
N SER A 51 17.02 -0.72 3.38
CA SER A 51 18.40 -0.53 3.86
C SER A 51 18.98 0.86 3.59
N LYS A 52 18.41 1.62 2.63
CA LYS A 52 18.86 2.98 2.32
C LYS A 52 18.33 4.00 3.34
N PRO A 53 19.10 5.08 3.65
CA PRO A 53 18.61 6.16 4.49
C PRO A 53 17.30 6.77 3.95
N HIS A 54 16.32 6.87 4.82
CA HIS A 54 14.99 7.39 4.49
C HIS A 54 14.37 8.13 5.66
N ALA A 55 13.32 8.88 5.40
CA ALA A 55 12.49 9.48 6.45
C ALA A 55 11.06 9.00 6.35
N LYS A 56 10.35 9.01 7.49
CA LYS A 56 8.94 8.67 7.60
C LYS A 56 8.12 9.91 7.95
N LEU A 57 6.99 10.10 7.25
CA LEU A 57 6.06 11.18 7.49
C LEU A 57 4.63 10.67 7.63
N HIS A 58 4.09 10.77 8.82
CA HIS A 58 2.72 10.35 9.18
C HIS A 58 2.11 11.27 10.24
N GLY A 59 0.89 10.97 10.66
CA GLY A 59 0.13 11.82 11.58
C GLY A 59 0.84 12.13 12.91
N HIS A 60 1.57 11.17 13.45
CA HIS A 60 2.28 11.27 14.72
C HIS A 60 3.71 11.79 14.61
N THR A 61 4.16 12.19 13.41
CA THR A 61 5.47 12.81 13.24
C THR A 61 5.52 14.16 13.96
N SER A 62 6.49 14.35 14.86
CA SER A 62 6.64 15.59 15.62
C SER A 62 6.85 16.81 14.72
N ILE A 63 6.49 18.00 15.19
CA ILE A 63 6.59 19.24 14.41
C ILE A 63 8.04 19.51 13.97
N ALA A 64 9.00 19.34 14.86
CA ALA A 64 10.42 19.54 14.55
C ALA A 64 10.91 18.56 13.47
N ARG A 65 10.53 17.26 13.60
CA ARG A 65 10.87 16.24 12.59
C ARG A 65 10.22 16.50 11.26
N ARG A 66 8.94 16.92 11.27
CA ARG A 66 8.22 17.30 10.06
C ARG A 66 8.90 18.44 9.31
N ARG A 67 9.29 19.51 10.03
CA ARG A 67 10.03 20.64 9.45
C ARG A 67 11.33 20.16 8.80
N TRP A 68 12.12 19.39 9.53
CA TRP A 68 13.37 18.82 9.02
C TRP A 68 13.15 17.98 7.75
N ILE A 69 12.10 17.14 7.73
CA ILE A 69 11.76 16.34 6.55
C ILE A 69 11.43 17.25 5.37
N MET A 70 10.58 18.26 5.58
CA MET A 70 10.18 19.18 4.51
C MET A 70 11.37 19.92 3.92
N GLU A 71 12.25 20.46 4.75
CA GLU A 71 13.44 21.19 4.31
C GLU A 71 14.38 20.28 3.49
N ASN A 72 14.70 19.09 4.01
CA ASN A 72 15.60 18.16 3.33
C ASN A 72 14.97 17.49 2.10
N TRP A 73 13.65 17.35 2.07
CA TRP A 73 12.93 16.87 0.89
C TRP A 73 12.93 17.91 -0.22
N GLN A 74 12.66 19.16 0.10
CA GLN A 74 12.68 20.27 -0.85
C GLN A 74 14.08 20.59 -1.38
N SER A 75 15.13 20.48 -0.55
CA SER A 75 16.53 20.64 -0.99
C SER A 75 17.01 19.47 -1.86
N GLY A 76 16.39 18.30 -1.72
CA GLY A 76 16.79 17.05 -2.39
C GLY A 76 17.90 16.28 -1.64
N ASP A 77 18.22 16.65 -0.42
CA ASP A 77 19.18 15.93 0.44
C ASP A 77 18.57 14.62 0.95
N LEU A 78 17.30 14.65 1.30
CA LEU A 78 16.53 13.44 1.59
C LEU A 78 16.11 12.76 0.28
N LYS A 79 16.58 11.52 0.07
CA LYS A 79 16.35 10.78 -1.17
C LYS A 79 15.11 9.91 -1.14
N ILE A 80 14.69 9.42 0.02
CA ILE A 80 13.57 8.52 0.16
C ILE A 80 12.64 9.03 1.25
N LEU A 81 11.38 9.28 0.87
CA LEU A 81 10.32 9.64 1.79
C LEU A 81 9.25 8.55 1.77
N ILE A 82 9.00 7.95 2.93
CA ILE A 82 7.89 7.03 3.15
C ILE A 82 6.82 7.79 3.93
N GLY A 83 5.59 7.80 3.46
CA GLY A 83 4.60 8.54 4.21
C GLY A 83 3.16 8.20 3.86
N THR A 84 2.27 8.72 4.68
CA THR A 84 0.83 8.63 4.48
C THR A 84 0.32 9.84 3.67
N LYS A 85 -0.98 10.02 3.59
CA LYS A 85 -1.67 11.06 2.78
C LYS A 85 -0.93 12.39 2.66
N GLN A 86 -0.40 12.90 3.77
CA GLN A 86 0.24 14.21 3.81
C GLN A 86 1.52 14.30 2.98
N SER A 87 2.21 13.19 2.77
CA SER A 87 3.48 13.16 2.02
C SER A 87 3.29 13.46 0.55
N SER A 88 2.10 13.19 -0.02
CA SER A 88 1.79 13.51 -1.42
C SER A 88 1.61 15.00 -1.70
N LEU A 89 1.53 15.83 -0.67
CA LEU A 89 1.34 17.29 -0.78
C LEU A 89 2.62 18.09 -0.54
N ILE A 90 3.75 17.43 -0.24
CA ILE A 90 5.00 18.13 0.04
C ILE A 90 5.78 18.32 -1.26
N PRO A 91 6.11 19.58 -1.61
CA PRO A 91 6.95 19.85 -2.77
C PRO A 91 8.31 19.16 -2.64
N ALA A 92 8.75 18.55 -3.72
CA ALA A 92 10.05 17.90 -3.82
C ALA A 92 10.96 18.64 -4.80
N LYS A 93 12.27 18.42 -4.71
CA LYS A 93 13.21 18.99 -5.70
C LYS A 93 13.10 18.25 -7.03
N LYS A 94 13.25 16.94 -7.01
CA LYS A 94 13.19 16.10 -8.20
C LYS A 94 12.83 14.67 -7.82
N ILE A 95 11.65 14.24 -8.19
CA ILE A 95 11.21 12.86 -7.99
C ILE A 95 11.47 12.07 -9.27
N ASP A 96 12.05 10.89 -9.13
CA ASP A 96 12.21 9.91 -10.21
C ASP A 96 11.11 8.85 -10.18
N THR A 97 10.68 8.48 -8.96
CA THR A 97 9.73 7.38 -8.78
C THR A 97 8.75 7.70 -7.66
N VAL A 98 7.48 7.50 -7.93
CA VAL A 98 6.41 7.48 -6.95
C VAL A 98 5.89 6.05 -6.84
N ILE A 99 5.91 5.50 -5.63
CA ILE A 99 5.38 4.16 -5.36
C ILE A 99 4.12 4.32 -4.52
N VAL A 100 3.01 3.79 -4.99
CA VAL A 100 1.75 3.75 -4.25
C VAL A 100 1.51 2.33 -3.76
N PHE A 101 1.64 2.14 -2.46
CA PHE A 101 1.39 0.86 -1.82
C PHE A 101 -0.09 0.69 -1.50
N ASP A 102 -0.62 -0.50 -1.77
CA ASP A 102 -2.03 -0.85 -1.55
C ASP A 102 -3.00 0.17 -2.17
N PRO A 103 -2.97 0.34 -3.52
CA PRO A 103 -3.63 1.46 -4.19
C PRO A 103 -5.16 1.45 -4.09
N GLN A 104 -5.79 0.31 -3.76
CA GLN A 104 -7.23 0.19 -3.58
C GLN A 104 -7.70 0.64 -2.20
N SER A 105 -6.80 0.81 -1.22
CA SER A 105 -7.17 1.19 0.13
C SER A 105 -7.85 2.56 0.20
N ASP A 106 -9.00 2.62 0.86
CA ASP A 106 -9.73 3.88 1.10
C ASP A 106 -8.99 4.81 2.06
N ASP A 107 -8.02 4.28 2.81
CA ASP A 107 -7.17 5.08 3.68
C ASP A 107 -6.30 6.10 2.94
N HIS A 108 -6.19 6.01 1.62
CA HIS A 108 -5.58 7.06 0.80
C HIS A 108 -6.46 8.31 0.65
N VAL A 109 -7.75 8.23 1.00
CA VAL A 109 -8.67 9.35 0.86
C VAL A 109 -8.83 10.10 2.18
N SER A 110 -8.77 11.42 2.14
CA SER A 110 -9.03 12.29 3.29
C SER A 110 -10.49 12.70 3.31
N TYR A 111 -11.33 11.98 4.07
CA TYR A 111 -12.76 12.27 4.18
C TYR A 111 -13.08 13.29 5.27
N SER A 112 -12.35 13.25 6.38
CA SER A 112 -12.71 13.95 7.63
C SER A 112 -12.02 15.31 7.83
N ARG A 113 -11.05 15.67 7.00
CA ARG A 113 -10.28 16.92 7.12
C ARG A 113 -10.41 17.78 5.88
N ASN A 114 -10.37 19.10 6.05
CA ASN A 114 -10.28 20.04 4.94
C ASN A 114 -8.81 20.39 4.67
N PRO A 115 -8.38 20.40 3.41
CA PRO A 115 -9.14 19.99 2.23
C PRO A 115 -9.38 18.47 2.18
N ARG A 116 -10.52 18.06 1.66
CA ARG A 116 -10.77 16.66 1.28
C ARG A 116 -10.03 16.37 -0.02
N TYR A 117 -9.21 15.34 -0.05
CA TYR A 117 -8.44 14.97 -1.23
C TYR A 117 -8.13 13.48 -1.27
N ASN A 118 -7.82 13.00 -2.45
CA ASN A 118 -7.32 11.65 -2.69
C ASN A 118 -5.80 11.72 -2.86
N ALA A 119 -5.06 11.14 -1.92
CA ALA A 119 -3.61 11.19 -1.91
C ALA A 119 -2.99 10.45 -3.11
N ARG A 120 -3.67 9.45 -3.68
CA ARG A 120 -3.22 8.76 -4.91
C ARG A 120 -3.24 9.72 -6.09
N LEU A 121 -4.35 10.44 -6.29
CA LEU A 121 -4.44 11.44 -7.36
C LEU A 121 -3.41 12.56 -7.17
N ALA A 122 -3.19 13.01 -5.93
CA ALA A 122 -2.15 13.98 -5.63
C ALA A 122 -0.76 13.44 -5.97
N ALA A 123 -0.49 12.16 -5.66
CA ALA A 123 0.77 11.51 -6.01
C ALA A 123 0.94 11.30 -7.52
N GLU A 124 -0.13 11.02 -8.25
CA GLU A 124 -0.13 10.95 -9.72
C GLU A 124 0.20 12.32 -10.34
N LEU A 125 -0.45 13.38 -9.88
CA LEU A 125 -0.16 14.75 -10.34
C LEU A 125 1.29 15.15 -10.01
N LEU A 126 1.79 14.76 -8.85
CA LEU A 126 3.17 15.01 -8.46
C LEU A 126 4.15 14.25 -9.38
N ALA A 127 3.85 13.00 -9.72
CA ALA A 127 4.63 12.20 -10.65
C ALA A 127 4.63 12.83 -12.06
N ASP A 128 3.49 13.26 -12.55
CA ASP A 128 3.37 13.91 -13.85
C ASP A 128 4.18 15.23 -13.90
N GLN A 129 4.10 16.05 -12.84
CA GLN A 129 4.86 17.29 -12.73
C GLN A 129 6.37 17.08 -12.80
N HIS A 130 6.87 16.01 -12.17
CA HIS A 130 8.28 15.67 -12.15
C HIS A 130 8.72 14.78 -13.32
N LYS A 131 7.79 14.32 -14.17
CA LYS A 131 8.01 13.27 -15.19
C LYS A 131 8.58 12.01 -14.58
N ALA A 132 8.09 11.67 -13.38
CA ALA A 132 8.50 10.52 -12.61
C ALA A 132 7.75 9.27 -13.07
N GLN A 133 8.38 8.12 -12.85
CA GLN A 133 7.68 6.84 -12.95
C GLN A 133 6.71 6.70 -11.78
N ILE A 134 5.48 6.23 -12.05
CA ILE A 134 4.55 5.82 -11.00
C ILE A 134 4.38 4.31 -11.03
N ILE A 135 4.52 3.67 -9.86
CA ILE A 135 4.40 2.23 -9.68
C ILE A 135 3.37 1.97 -8.57
N THR A 136 2.32 1.26 -8.91
CA THR A 136 1.37 0.77 -7.91
C THR A 136 1.75 -0.65 -7.50
N VAL A 137 1.75 -0.92 -6.20
CA VAL A 137 2.16 -2.21 -5.64
C VAL A 137 1.15 -2.65 -4.59
N GLY A 138 0.58 -3.83 -4.74
CA GLY A 138 -0.41 -4.35 -3.79
C GLY A 138 -0.91 -5.72 -4.17
N SER A 139 -1.85 -6.22 -3.37
CA SER A 139 -2.48 -7.52 -3.60
C SER A 139 -3.53 -7.51 -4.70
N LEU A 140 -4.08 -6.35 -5.00
CA LEU A 140 -5.10 -6.14 -6.03
C LEU A 140 -4.85 -4.81 -6.75
N SER A 141 -5.08 -4.79 -8.06
CA SER A 141 -5.15 -3.55 -8.83
C SER A 141 -6.48 -2.85 -8.60
N ARG A 142 -6.51 -1.56 -8.89
CA ARG A 142 -7.76 -0.80 -8.94
C ARG A 142 -8.55 -1.16 -10.21
N LEU A 143 -9.88 -1.15 -10.08
CA LEU A 143 -10.78 -1.40 -11.22
C LEU A 143 -10.53 -0.43 -12.39
N GLU A 144 -10.22 0.83 -12.09
CA GLU A 144 -9.95 1.86 -13.11
C GLU A 144 -8.64 1.62 -13.89
N GLN A 145 -7.76 0.79 -13.36
CA GLN A 145 -6.50 0.39 -14.00
C GLN A 145 -6.60 -0.98 -14.68
N ALA A 146 -7.71 -1.68 -14.50
CA ALA A 146 -7.96 -3.02 -15.03
C ALA A 146 -8.37 -2.96 -16.53
N ASN A 147 -7.54 -2.39 -17.38
CA ASN A 147 -7.69 -2.55 -18.84
C ASN A 147 -7.18 -3.92 -19.33
N ASP A 148 -6.38 -4.61 -18.51
CA ASP A 148 -5.95 -5.97 -18.75
C ASP A 148 -6.78 -6.97 -17.91
N PRO A 149 -7.00 -8.20 -18.39
CA PRO A 149 -7.70 -9.20 -17.61
C PRO A 149 -6.98 -9.41 -16.29
N ILE A 150 -7.69 -9.16 -15.19
CA ILE A 150 -7.16 -9.37 -13.84
C ILE A 150 -6.86 -10.86 -13.68
N HIS A 151 -5.60 -11.22 -13.67
CA HIS A 151 -5.16 -12.55 -13.28
C HIS A 151 -5.25 -12.67 -11.76
N ILE A 152 -6.45 -12.99 -11.26
CA ILE A 152 -6.63 -13.40 -9.87
C ILE A 152 -6.08 -14.82 -9.76
N THR A 153 -4.86 -14.96 -9.28
CA THR A 153 -4.39 -16.26 -8.84
C THR A 153 -5.01 -16.52 -7.48
N PRO A 154 -5.89 -17.52 -7.34
CA PRO A 154 -6.45 -17.85 -6.04
C PRO A 154 -5.30 -18.23 -5.11
N ARG A 155 -5.12 -17.48 -4.02
CA ARG A 155 -4.05 -17.70 -3.02
C ARG A 155 -4.40 -18.75 -1.99
N ALA A 156 -5.68 -19.10 -1.92
CA ALA A 156 -6.20 -20.12 -1.02
C ALA A 156 -7.44 -20.75 -1.62
N GLU A 157 -7.64 -22.04 -1.37
CA GLU A 157 -8.91 -22.68 -1.61
C GLU A 157 -9.94 -22.11 -0.63
N ALA A 158 -11.02 -21.55 -1.17
CA ALA A 158 -12.15 -21.09 -0.36
C ALA A 158 -13.23 -22.18 -0.34
N GLN A 159 -13.56 -22.65 0.86
CA GLN A 159 -14.69 -23.56 1.05
C GLN A 159 -15.92 -22.75 1.45
N ILE A 160 -16.99 -22.81 0.65
CA ILE A 160 -18.27 -22.20 0.97
C ILE A 160 -19.07 -23.20 1.78
N ILE A 161 -19.44 -22.85 3.03
CA ILE A 161 -20.22 -23.69 3.92
C ILE A 161 -21.62 -23.08 4.07
N ASN A 162 -22.66 -23.87 3.80
CA ASN A 162 -24.03 -23.44 4.02
C ASN A 162 -24.36 -23.51 5.52
N LEU A 163 -24.44 -22.38 6.19
CA LEU A 163 -24.75 -22.30 7.62
C LEU A 163 -26.16 -22.76 7.98
N ALA A 164 -27.09 -22.76 7.04
CA ALA A 164 -28.46 -23.25 7.29
C ALA A 164 -28.45 -24.73 7.67
N ASP A 165 -27.60 -25.55 7.05
CA ASP A 165 -27.50 -26.98 7.31
C ASP A 165 -26.79 -27.29 8.63
N SER A 166 -26.07 -26.30 9.19
CA SER A 166 -25.28 -26.44 10.41
C SER A 166 -26.00 -25.97 11.67
N ARG A 167 -27.06 -25.15 11.53
CA ARG A 167 -27.78 -24.51 12.66
C ARG A 167 -28.41 -25.51 13.63
N GLU A 168 -28.85 -26.65 13.15
CA GLU A 168 -29.50 -27.67 13.97
C GLU A 168 -28.52 -28.46 14.86
N LYS A 169 -27.24 -28.51 14.50
CA LYS A 169 -26.25 -29.37 15.14
C LYS A 169 -25.40 -28.70 16.24
N THR A 170 -25.02 -27.43 16.05
CA THR A 170 -24.02 -26.78 16.91
C THR A 170 -24.61 -25.77 17.89
N GLY A 171 -25.85 -25.35 17.72
CA GLY A 171 -26.47 -24.31 18.56
C GLY A 171 -25.82 -22.92 18.47
N ILE A 172 -24.73 -22.76 17.74
CA ILE A 172 -24.03 -21.51 17.52
C ILE A 172 -24.33 -21.04 16.09
N PRO A 173 -25.11 -19.96 15.88
CA PRO A 173 -25.64 -19.61 14.58
C PRO A 173 -24.60 -19.08 13.58
N LEU A 174 -23.36 -18.83 14.01
CA LEU A 174 -22.32 -18.15 13.20
C LEU A 174 -21.13 -19.03 12.84
N ILE A 175 -20.95 -20.19 13.50
CA ILE A 175 -19.78 -21.05 13.25
C ILE A 175 -20.29 -22.47 13.02
N SER A 176 -19.94 -23.06 11.87
CA SER A 176 -20.29 -24.45 11.56
C SER A 176 -19.30 -25.42 12.24
N GLU A 177 -19.71 -26.68 12.41
CA GLU A 177 -18.85 -27.76 12.90
C GLU A 177 -17.60 -27.91 12.03
N THR A 178 -17.76 -27.87 10.72
CA THR A 178 -16.64 -27.89 9.75
C THR A 178 -15.67 -26.72 9.96
N SER A 179 -16.18 -25.54 10.32
CA SER A 179 -15.32 -24.38 10.62
C SER A 179 -14.55 -24.58 11.93
N LEU A 180 -15.18 -25.15 12.95
CA LEU A 180 -14.53 -25.48 14.22
C LEU A 180 -13.42 -26.52 14.04
N ASP A 181 -13.66 -27.54 13.22
CA ASP A 181 -12.65 -28.56 12.90
C ASP A 181 -11.47 -27.94 12.15
N ALA A 182 -11.74 -27.07 11.16
CA ALA A 182 -10.70 -26.36 10.43
C ALA A 182 -9.86 -25.45 11.34
N ILE A 183 -10.49 -24.75 12.27
CA ILE A 183 -9.82 -23.92 13.30
C ILE A 183 -8.94 -24.80 14.18
N SER A 184 -9.49 -25.89 14.70
CA SER A 184 -8.77 -26.82 15.57
C SER A 184 -7.55 -27.41 14.88
N ASN A 185 -7.70 -27.86 13.64
CA ASN A 185 -6.60 -28.38 12.84
C ASN A 185 -5.52 -27.33 12.56
N ALA A 186 -5.93 -26.08 12.25
CA ALA A 186 -4.98 -25.00 12.03
C ALA A 186 -4.17 -24.68 13.28
N LEU A 187 -4.83 -24.62 14.45
CA LEU A 187 -4.17 -24.36 15.74
C LEU A 187 -3.22 -25.49 16.14
N GLN A 188 -3.62 -26.76 15.96
CA GLN A 188 -2.75 -27.92 16.22
C GLN A 188 -1.50 -27.91 15.34
N ASN A 189 -1.59 -27.40 14.14
CA ASN A 189 -0.46 -27.24 13.21
C ASN A 189 0.32 -25.92 13.41
N GLY A 190 0.11 -25.20 14.50
CA GLY A 190 0.81 -23.96 14.83
C GLY A 190 0.49 -22.78 13.91
N LYS A 191 -0.59 -22.84 13.12
CA LYS A 191 -1.04 -21.77 12.24
C LYS A 191 -1.87 -20.73 13.01
N LYS A 192 -1.84 -19.48 12.55
CA LYS A 192 -2.71 -18.42 13.06
C LYS A 192 -4.09 -18.53 12.42
N VAL A 193 -5.12 -18.31 13.22
CA VAL A 193 -6.52 -18.29 12.77
C VAL A 193 -7.08 -16.90 13.02
N LEU A 194 -7.78 -16.36 12.03
CA LEU A 194 -8.58 -15.14 12.13
C LEU A 194 -10.05 -15.55 12.03
N ILE A 195 -10.85 -15.11 13.01
CA ILE A 195 -12.29 -15.38 13.09
C ILE A 195 -13.05 -14.06 13.00
#